data_72e8ccdd54ca5b86026993802de9b7a6
#
_entry.id   72e8ccdd54ca5b86026993802de9b7a6
#
_cell.length_a   1.000
_cell.length_b   1.000
_cell.length_c   1.000
_cell.angle_alpha   90.00
_cell.angle_beta   90.00
_cell.angle_gamma   90.00
#
_symmetry.space_group_name_H-M   'P 1'
#
loop_
_entity.id
_entity.type
_entity.pdbx_description
1 polymer ?
#
loop_
_entity_poly.entity_id
_entity_poly.type
_entity_poly.pdbx_seq_one_letter_code
_entity_poly.pdbx_strand_id
1 'polypeptide(L)'
;MNAPSAESDNSSPGIRLRKNFDDLDPHQTPEQIRQTAQRDRLKSAMLLNLSKSTEHARIMKDLETPISKKQGTSPVSKIVIPARFPAESPLPDERKSLLNCFFDFAAFTGLWISASLMVTCRILLLPTKLHVNALLDLAALVPSGIITVQNIRNLIAGERDFTFLSPFDPTRRNERSLPLLERKELRPAPNAHLYLNGNPGFLFGRYGRRYVGKQQNMDGHIICIGTPGSGKSAAVAIPTLHMWTGALFAIDIKGELLKNAPARYNRRVMDPYDPDSYGYDPFELLYLAPKSEFTHALNDILYAIIPDRDAEDPFWEQAARHYLAGVYTWAYHASKTFIEANRIIYSTPAEELVDKIISTTESDARDHMQHFKGLSDKTLSSIMETVHNAIELFATDPVVQEFLTRERTILPRDLLEGYQIYYELPEFRLQNWSPLTAMIINQFLHAMTEFPDNNPIRTLVLLDEFPQLGKATAVIDGMATLRSKGCTICLLMQSYSQLDRTYGQTARRVITDNAAYKLILSVMDPQTAQEISSMVGQHYQTQASVSTHGLLSDRQYSSSEHKQLTNLIRPEELQNLGNEALLLSPYGFCRLQKTYYFREGFTNVSENTSAH
;
A
#
# COMPACT_ATOMS: atom_id res chain seq x y z
N MET A 1 16.39 -73.25 2.08
CA MET A 1 14.95 -73.05 1.88
C MET A 1 14.59 -71.78 2.63
N ASN A 2 14.02 -70.85 1.96
CA ASN A 2 13.53 -69.53 2.31
C ASN A 2 14.47 -68.37 1.89
N ALA A 3 14.14 -67.80 0.77
CA ALA A 3 14.60 -66.50 0.30
C ALA A 3 13.85 -65.37 1.04
N PRO A 4 14.49 -64.22 1.32
CA PRO A 4 13.77 -63.03 1.73
C PRO A 4 13.50 -62.12 0.52
N SER A 5 12.28 -61.61 0.53
CA SER A 5 11.68 -60.66 -0.38
C SER A 5 12.45 -59.34 -0.42
N ALA A 6 12.67 -58.79 -1.64
CA ALA A 6 13.22 -57.47 -1.88
C ALA A 6 12.13 -56.42 -1.64
N GLU A 7 12.31 -55.57 -0.65
CA GLU A 7 11.60 -54.28 -0.51
C GLU A 7 12.35 -53.22 -1.31
N SER A 8 11.66 -52.59 -2.23
CA SER A 8 12.10 -51.48 -3.02
C SER A 8 12.11 -50.20 -2.17
N ASP A 9 13.31 -49.77 -1.79
CA ASP A 9 13.53 -48.51 -1.08
C ASP A 9 13.55 -47.36 -2.10
N ASN A 10 12.47 -46.59 -2.14
CA ASN A 10 12.27 -45.42 -2.99
C ASN A 10 12.38 -44.16 -2.12
N SER A 11 13.57 -43.90 -1.57
CA SER A 11 13.89 -42.68 -0.82
C SER A 11 14.68 -41.73 -1.69
N SER A 12 13.99 -40.67 -2.14
CA SER A 12 14.62 -39.45 -2.66
C SER A 12 15.61 -38.87 -1.63
N PRO A 13 16.76 -38.35 -2.04
CA PRO A 13 17.74 -37.78 -1.11
C PRO A 13 17.25 -36.43 -0.59
N GLY A 14 16.51 -36.43 0.49
CA GLY A 14 16.27 -35.25 1.31
C GLY A 14 17.56 -34.84 2.01
N ILE A 15 18.09 -33.67 1.65
CA ILE A 15 19.25 -33.07 2.31
C ILE A 15 18.87 -32.77 3.76
N ARG A 16 19.26 -33.63 4.69
CA ARG A 16 19.20 -33.37 6.14
C ARG A 16 20.36 -32.44 6.50
N LEU A 17 20.12 -31.15 6.56
CA LEU A 17 20.97 -30.18 7.25
C LEU A 17 20.49 -30.09 8.72
N ARG A 18 20.85 -31.08 9.53
CA ARG A 18 20.95 -31.00 10.98
C ARG A 18 22.29 -31.60 11.36
N LYS A 19 23.33 -30.78 11.41
CA LYS A 19 24.48 -31.09 12.28
C LYS A 19 24.07 -30.67 13.70
N ASN A 20 24.06 -31.66 14.58
CA ASN A 20 23.93 -31.42 16.02
C ASN A 20 25.15 -30.60 16.48
N PHE A 21 24.95 -29.75 17.47
CA PHE A 21 25.94 -28.90 18.12
C PHE A 21 27.10 -29.71 18.78
N ASP A 22 27.01 -31.04 18.84
CA ASP A 22 27.97 -31.93 19.47
C ASP A 22 29.15 -32.31 18.59
N ASP A 23 29.19 -31.89 17.32
CA ASP A 23 30.28 -32.22 16.36
C ASP A 23 31.31 -31.06 16.19
N LEU A 24 31.30 -30.05 17.03
CA LEU A 24 32.25 -28.95 16.98
C LEU A 24 33.55 -29.33 17.72
N ASP A 25 34.67 -29.30 17.01
CA ASP A 25 36.01 -29.46 17.59
C ASP A 25 36.25 -28.35 18.64
N PRO A 26 36.49 -28.72 19.92
CA PRO A 26 36.63 -27.75 21.01
C PRO A 26 37.86 -26.85 20.90
N HIS A 27 38.72 -27.06 19.88
CA HIS A 27 39.93 -26.26 19.64
C HIS A 27 39.81 -25.23 18.51
N GLN A 28 38.61 -25.07 17.90
CA GLN A 28 38.40 -24.06 16.87
C GLN A 28 38.12 -22.70 17.47
N THR A 29 38.80 -21.68 16.96
CA THR A 29 38.51 -20.29 17.36
C THR A 29 37.18 -19.83 16.77
N PRO A 30 36.48 -18.87 17.40
CA PRO A 30 35.22 -18.32 16.88
C PRO A 30 35.30 -17.83 15.43
N GLU A 31 36.47 -17.40 15.02
CA GLU A 31 36.78 -16.92 13.66
C GLU A 31 36.87 -18.08 12.66
N GLN A 32 37.42 -19.21 13.05
CA GLN A 32 37.47 -20.42 12.22
C GLN A 32 36.11 -21.06 12.05
N ILE A 33 35.28 -21.01 13.08
CA ILE A 33 33.88 -21.47 13.02
C ILE A 33 33.07 -20.61 12.03
N ARG A 34 33.24 -19.27 12.07
CA ARG A 34 32.59 -18.34 11.12
C ARG A 34 33.08 -18.57 9.68
N GLN A 35 34.38 -18.74 9.45
CA GLN A 35 34.93 -19.02 8.12
C GLN A 35 34.44 -20.36 7.57
N THR A 36 34.27 -21.37 8.41
CA THR A 36 33.74 -22.67 8.01
C THR A 36 32.24 -22.56 7.69
N ALA A 37 31.45 -21.87 8.50
CA ALA A 37 30.02 -21.62 8.25
C ALA A 37 29.82 -20.81 6.97
N GLN A 38 30.63 -19.78 6.72
CA GLN A 38 30.60 -18.97 5.51
C GLN A 38 30.96 -19.79 4.26
N ARG A 39 31.99 -20.65 4.37
CA ARG A 39 32.41 -21.54 3.30
C ARG A 39 31.36 -22.61 2.98
N ASP A 40 30.68 -23.13 3.99
CA ASP A 40 29.59 -24.09 3.82
C ASP A 40 28.30 -23.42 3.26
N ARG A 41 28.02 -22.15 3.62
CA ARG A 41 26.98 -21.31 3.00
C ARG A 41 27.28 -21.05 1.51
N LEU A 42 28.51 -20.68 1.16
CA LEU A 42 28.96 -20.50 -0.23
C LEU A 42 28.85 -21.79 -1.05
N LYS A 43 29.25 -22.93 -0.46
CA LYS A 43 29.12 -24.24 -1.12
C LYS A 43 27.65 -24.62 -1.32
N SER A 44 26.80 -24.36 -0.34
CA SER A 44 25.37 -24.61 -0.45
C SER A 44 24.70 -23.72 -1.50
N ALA A 45 25.08 -22.44 -1.59
CA ALA A 45 24.62 -21.52 -2.64
C ALA A 45 25.12 -21.93 -4.04
N MET A 46 26.38 -22.39 -4.17
CA MET A 46 26.92 -22.93 -5.42
C MET A 46 26.20 -24.21 -5.86
N LEU A 47 25.94 -25.15 -4.92
CA LEU A 47 25.21 -26.38 -5.20
C LEU A 47 23.75 -26.11 -5.59
N LEU A 48 23.11 -25.11 -4.98
CA LEU A 48 21.76 -24.67 -5.32
C LEU A 48 21.70 -24.06 -6.73
N ASN A 49 22.71 -23.29 -7.13
CA ASN A 49 22.82 -22.73 -8.48
C ASN A 49 23.08 -23.81 -9.53
N LEU A 50 23.86 -24.84 -9.20
CA LEU A 50 24.09 -26.01 -10.07
C LEU A 50 22.83 -26.88 -10.20
N SER A 51 22.05 -27.07 -9.13
CA SER A 51 20.78 -27.80 -9.17
C SER A 51 19.71 -27.04 -9.96
N LYS A 52 19.67 -25.70 -9.84
CA LYS A 52 18.74 -24.85 -10.62
C LYS A 52 19.05 -24.84 -12.11
N SER A 53 20.33 -24.90 -12.50
CA SER A 53 20.75 -25.03 -13.90
C SER A 53 20.28 -26.36 -14.52
N THR A 54 20.37 -27.45 -13.76
CA THR A 54 19.88 -28.76 -14.21
C THR A 54 18.35 -28.90 -14.18
N GLU A 55 17.69 -28.23 -13.25
CA GLU A 55 16.23 -28.19 -13.16
C GLU A 55 15.60 -27.29 -14.22
N HIS A 56 16.26 -26.18 -14.55
CA HIS A 56 15.87 -25.31 -15.66
C HIS A 56 15.96 -26.03 -17.01
N ALA A 57 17.01 -26.84 -17.21
CA ALA A 57 17.17 -27.68 -18.40
C ALA A 57 16.11 -28.81 -18.46
N ARG A 58 15.64 -29.32 -17.31
CA ARG A 58 14.52 -30.28 -17.24
C ARG A 58 13.18 -29.62 -17.56
N ILE A 59 12.91 -28.46 -16.96
CA ILE A 59 11.66 -27.71 -17.19
C ILE A 59 11.53 -27.28 -18.65
N MET A 60 12.60 -26.84 -19.29
CA MET A 60 12.59 -26.51 -20.72
C MET A 60 12.37 -27.73 -21.62
N LYS A 61 12.82 -28.90 -21.20
CA LYS A 61 12.60 -30.16 -21.94
C LYS A 61 11.17 -30.70 -21.79
N ASP A 62 10.51 -30.43 -20.65
CA ASP A 62 9.11 -30.81 -20.40
C ASP A 62 8.11 -29.83 -21.07
N LEU A 63 8.53 -28.60 -21.39
CA LEU A 63 7.72 -27.63 -22.13
C LEU A 63 7.68 -27.87 -23.65
N GLU A 64 8.59 -28.68 -24.18
CA GLU A 64 8.64 -29.04 -25.61
C GLU A 64 7.77 -30.28 -25.97
N THR A 65 7.14 -30.93 -24.99
CA THR A 65 6.23 -32.06 -25.23
C THR A 65 4.76 -31.62 -25.25
N PRO A 66 3.96 -31.99 -26.27
CA PRO A 66 2.57 -31.58 -26.36
C PRO A 66 1.72 -32.18 -25.23
N ILE A 67 1.02 -31.29 -24.53
CA ILE A 67 0.17 -31.60 -23.36
C ILE A 67 -1.02 -32.46 -23.78
N SER A 68 -0.99 -33.74 -23.42
CA SER A 68 -2.19 -34.56 -23.32
C SER A 68 -2.81 -34.34 -21.92
N LYS A 69 -4.09 -34.02 -21.90
CA LYS A 69 -4.89 -33.72 -20.71
C LYS A 69 -4.71 -34.80 -19.63
N LYS A 70 -4.13 -34.47 -18.48
CA LYS A 70 -4.40 -35.14 -17.21
C LYS A 70 -4.66 -34.07 -16.14
N GLN A 71 -5.89 -34.07 -15.68
CA GLN A 71 -6.33 -33.35 -14.49
C GLN A 71 -5.60 -33.91 -13.27
N GLY A 72 -4.81 -33.08 -12.62
CA GLY A 72 -4.23 -33.33 -11.32
C GLY A 72 -4.43 -32.09 -10.47
N THR A 73 -5.40 -32.13 -9.57
CA THR A 73 -5.73 -31.06 -8.63
C THR A 73 -4.62 -30.94 -7.59
N SER A 74 -3.84 -29.89 -7.68
CA SER A 74 -3.04 -29.39 -6.57
C SER A 74 -3.98 -28.80 -5.50
N PRO A 75 -3.79 -29.04 -4.20
CA PRO A 75 -4.62 -28.45 -3.16
C PRO A 75 -4.25 -26.98 -2.99
N VAL A 76 -4.87 -26.13 -3.78
CA VAL A 76 -4.99 -24.72 -3.47
C VAL A 76 -5.85 -24.65 -2.21
N SER A 77 -5.26 -24.30 -1.08
CA SER A 77 -6.00 -23.99 0.14
C SER A 77 -7.09 -22.99 -0.21
N LYS A 78 -8.34 -23.44 -0.20
CA LYS A 78 -9.50 -22.56 -0.40
C LYS A 78 -9.42 -21.45 0.63
N ILE A 79 -9.27 -20.22 0.17
CA ILE A 79 -9.48 -19.04 1.00
C ILE A 79 -10.91 -19.16 1.50
N VAL A 80 -11.07 -19.39 2.81
CA VAL A 80 -12.38 -19.30 3.45
C VAL A 80 -12.69 -17.80 3.55
N ILE A 81 -13.19 -17.24 2.46
CA ILE A 81 -13.89 -15.97 2.51
C ILE A 81 -15.20 -16.30 3.23
N PRO A 82 -15.53 -15.60 4.32
CA PRO A 82 -16.79 -15.87 5.01
C PRO A 82 -17.94 -15.75 4.00
N ALA A 83 -18.54 -16.90 3.66
CA ALA A 83 -19.54 -17.01 2.60
C ALA A 83 -20.90 -16.44 2.99
N ARG A 84 -21.04 -15.97 4.24
CA ARG A 84 -22.25 -15.32 4.76
C ARG A 84 -21.82 -14.16 5.65
N PHE A 85 -22.08 -12.95 5.18
CA PHE A 85 -22.19 -11.80 6.06
C PHE A 85 -23.31 -12.08 7.07
N PRO A 86 -23.11 -11.84 8.37
CA PRO A 86 -24.22 -11.72 9.27
C PRO A 86 -25.14 -10.65 8.67
N ALA A 87 -26.44 -10.93 8.59
CA ALA A 87 -27.42 -9.93 8.19
C ALA A 87 -27.15 -8.68 9.03
N GLU A 88 -26.76 -7.59 8.35
CA GLU A 88 -26.44 -6.33 9.01
C GLU A 88 -27.59 -5.98 9.94
N SER A 89 -27.35 -6.01 11.25
CA SER A 89 -28.16 -5.22 12.15
C SER A 89 -27.75 -3.76 11.87
N PRO A 90 -28.66 -2.88 11.41
CA PRO A 90 -28.30 -1.49 11.20
C PRO A 90 -27.74 -0.92 12.50
N LEU A 91 -26.64 -0.15 12.38
CA LEU A 91 -26.04 0.54 13.53
C LEU A 91 -27.11 1.28 14.32
N PRO A 92 -27.01 1.41 15.65
CA PRO A 92 -28.02 2.06 16.49
C PRO A 92 -28.44 3.43 16.00
N ASP A 93 -27.52 4.21 15.39
CA ASP A 93 -27.80 5.53 14.83
C ASP A 93 -28.52 5.47 13.47
N GLU A 94 -28.29 4.43 12.65
CA GLU A 94 -29.06 4.24 11.42
C GLU A 94 -30.48 3.77 11.71
N ARG A 95 -30.70 2.97 12.75
CA ARG A 95 -32.06 2.60 13.18
C ARG A 95 -32.85 3.79 13.68
N LYS A 96 -32.25 4.67 14.48
CA LYS A 96 -32.88 5.93 14.91
C LYS A 96 -33.18 6.84 13.72
N SER A 97 -32.24 6.95 12.79
CA SER A 97 -32.41 7.73 11.57
C SER A 97 -33.55 7.20 10.68
N LEU A 98 -33.67 5.89 10.49
CA LEU A 98 -34.77 5.28 9.73
C LEU A 98 -36.10 5.42 10.42
N LEU A 99 -36.16 5.28 11.75
CA LEU A 99 -37.37 5.48 12.53
C LEU A 99 -37.81 6.94 12.46
N ASN A 100 -36.92 7.90 12.60
CA ASN A 100 -37.23 9.32 12.47
C ASN A 100 -37.72 9.65 11.05
N CYS A 101 -37.08 9.13 10.00
CA CYS A 101 -37.56 9.29 8.62
C CYS A 101 -38.96 8.70 8.43
N PHE A 102 -39.25 7.55 9.05
CA PHE A 102 -40.59 6.95 9.00
C PHE A 102 -41.61 7.79 9.74
N PHE A 103 -41.28 8.32 10.91
CA PHE A 103 -42.18 9.23 11.66
C PHE A 103 -42.41 10.53 10.91
N ASP A 104 -41.37 11.12 10.31
CA ASP A 104 -41.50 12.33 9.51
C ASP A 104 -42.38 12.08 8.27
N PHE A 105 -42.14 10.96 7.57
CA PHE A 105 -42.98 10.55 6.45
C PHE A 105 -44.44 10.35 6.88
N ALA A 106 -44.67 9.61 7.97
CA ALA A 106 -46.04 9.36 8.48
C ALA A 106 -46.72 10.64 8.93
N ALA A 107 -46.00 11.53 9.62
CA ALA A 107 -46.55 12.81 10.08
C ALA A 107 -46.90 13.74 8.92
N PHE A 108 -45.97 13.97 7.98
CA PHE A 108 -46.18 14.90 6.87
C PHE A 108 -47.14 14.34 5.82
N THR A 109 -46.97 13.09 5.42
CA THR A 109 -47.80 12.46 4.41
C THR A 109 -49.19 12.15 4.97
N GLY A 110 -49.27 11.72 6.23
CA GLY A 110 -50.52 11.48 6.93
C GLY A 110 -51.37 12.73 7.10
N LEU A 111 -50.77 13.88 7.42
CA LEU A 111 -51.45 15.17 7.47
C LEU A 111 -52.09 15.54 6.12
N TRP A 112 -51.36 15.38 5.02
CA TRP A 112 -51.85 15.68 3.69
C TRP A 112 -52.94 14.70 3.22
N ILE A 113 -52.81 13.40 3.55
CA ILE A 113 -53.82 12.39 3.28
C ILE A 113 -55.10 12.71 4.08
N SER A 114 -54.94 13.07 5.35
CA SER A 114 -56.09 13.45 6.20
C SER A 114 -56.77 14.71 5.70
N ALA A 115 -56.01 15.73 5.28
CA ALA A 115 -56.56 16.94 4.68
C ALA A 115 -57.32 16.63 3.38
N SER A 116 -56.73 15.80 2.50
CA SER A 116 -57.38 15.38 1.25
C SER A 116 -58.67 14.59 1.50
N LEU A 117 -58.65 13.68 2.50
CA LEU A 117 -59.84 12.90 2.88
C LEU A 117 -60.92 13.80 3.45
N MET A 118 -60.58 14.76 4.32
CA MET A 118 -61.52 15.72 4.89
C MET A 118 -62.18 16.58 3.81
N VAL A 119 -61.40 17.09 2.85
CA VAL A 119 -61.92 17.86 1.72
C VAL A 119 -62.82 17.00 0.84
N THR A 120 -62.43 15.75 0.56
CA THR A 120 -63.25 14.81 -0.22
C THR A 120 -64.57 14.48 0.49
N CYS A 121 -64.53 14.19 1.80
CA CYS A 121 -65.70 13.96 2.59
C CYS A 121 -66.64 15.19 2.61
N ARG A 122 -66.07 16.39 2.70
CA ARG A 122 -66.82 17.63 2.64
C ARG A 122 -67.54 17.82 1.30
N ILE A 123 -66.82 17.51 0.19
CA ILE A 123 -67.44 17.61 -1.16
C ILE A 123 -68.56 16.57 -1.33
N LEU A 124 -68.42 15.35 -0.82
CA LEU A 124 -69.35 14.26 -1.00
C LEU A 124 -70.56 14.32 -0.06
N LEU A 125 -70.42 14.86 1.16
CA LEU A 125 -71.45 14.79 2.22
C LEU A 125 -72.29 16.09 2.41
N LEU A 126 -71.86 17.24 1.83
CA LEU A 126 -72.59 18.50 1.96
C LEU A 126 -73.62 18.68 0.82
N PRO A 127 -74.82 19.16 1.14
CA PRO A 127 -75.83 19.37 0.14
C PRO A 127 -75.47 20.46 -0.87
N THR A 128 -75.90 20.28 -2.12
CA THR A 128 -75.46 21.03 -3.33
C THR A 128 -75.65 22.55 -3.29
N LYS A 129 -76.38 23.11 -2.34
CA LYS A 129 -76.57 24.57 -2.18
C LYS A 129 -75.43 25.30 -1.44
N LEU A 130 -74.48 24.61 -0.88
CA LEU A 130 -73.32 25.17 -0.14
C LEU A 130 -71.97 25.10 -0.90
N HIS A 131 -71.98 24.83 -2.22
CA HIS A 131 -70.79 24.67 -3.02
C HIS A 131 -70.04 25.96 -3.45
N VAL A 132 -70.36 27.10 -2.76
CA VAL A 132 -69.67 28.39 -3.09
C VAL A 132 -68.17 28.33 -2.94
N ASN A 133 -67.61 27.34 -2.19
CA ASN A 133 -66.21 27.16 -1.98
C ASN A 133 -65.60 25.90 -2.67
N ALA A 134 -66.35 25.21 -3.55
CA ALA A 134 -65.86 23.98 -4.23
C ALA A 134 -64.57 24.18 -5.03
N LEU A 135 -64.40 25.37 -5.59
CA LEU A 135 -63.16 25.75 -6.27
C LEU A 135 -61.98 25.89 -5.31
N LEU A 136 -62.18 26.38 -4.09
CA LEU A 136 -61.13 26.48 -3.05
C LEU A 136 -60.82 25.10 -2.49
N ASP A 137 -61.81 24.25 -2.30
CA ASP A 137 -61.62 22.88 -1.85
C ASP A 137 -60.85 22.05 -2.91
N LEU A 138 -61.18 22.21 -4.19
CA LEU A 138 -60.43 21.59 -5.30
C LEU A 138 -59.02 22.15 -5.42
N ALA A 139 -58.84 23.46 -5.22
CA ALA A 139 -57.53 24.11 -5.22
C ALA A 139 -56.61 23.63 -4.07
N ALA A 140 -57.18 23.16 -2.95
CA ALA A 140 -56.44 22.56 -1.85
C ALA A 140 -56.12 21.07 -2.09
N LEU A 141 -56.99 20.34 -2.78
CA LEU A 141 -56.86 18.91 -3.05
C LEU A 141 -55.74 18.60 -4.04
N VAL A 142 -55.56 19.41 -5.06
CA VAL A 142 -54.53 19.22 -6.08
C VAL A 142 -53.10 19.33 -5.49
N PRO A 143 -52.74 20.40 -4.73
CA PRO A 143 -51.41 20.49 -4.12
C PRO A 143 -51.16 19.37 -3.11
N SER A 144 -52.15 19.00 -2.28
CA SER A 144 -51.99 17.93 -1.29
C SER A 144 -51.73 16.57 -1.95
N GLY A 145 -52.42 16.26 -3.03
CA GLY A 145 -52.21 15.04 -3.82
C GLY A 145 -50.80 15.00 -4.46
N ILE A 146 -50.36 16.12 -5.03
CA ILE A 146 -49.03 16.24 -5.62
C ILE A 146 -47.91 16.02 -4.57
N ILE A 147 -48.04 16.65 -3.39
CA ILE A 147 -47.07 16.50 -2.29
C ILE A 147 -47.04 15.05 -1.79
N THR A 148 -48.19 14.42 -1.62
CA THR A 148 -48.28 13.02 -1.20
C THR A 148 -47.60 12.08 -2.20
N VAL A 149 -47.88 12.22 -3.49
CA VAL A 149 -47.24 11.41 -4.54
C VAL A 149 -45.73 11.64 -4.58
N GLN A 150 -45.28 12.87 -4.37
CA GLN A 150 -43.87 13.21 -4.37
C GLN A 150 -43.15 12.62 -3.16
N ASN A 151 -43.73 12.68 -1.97
CA ASN A 151 -43.16 12.07 -0.77
C ASN A 151 -43.10 10.54 -0.88
N ILE A 152 -44.10 9.90 -1.42
CA ILE A 152 -44.10 8.46 -1.71
C ILE A 152 -42.99 8.10 -2.73
N ARG A 153 -42.85 8.89 -3.78
CA ARG A 153 -41.79 8.69 -4.77
C ARG A 153 -40.41 8.86 -4.17
N ASN A 154 -40.19 9.85 -3.30
CA ASN A 154 -38.95 10.06 -2.59
C ASN A 154 -38.63 8.88 -1.66
N LEU A 155 -39.64 8.34 -0.94
CA LEU A 155 -39.50 7.16 -0.11
C LEU A 155 -39.06 5.92 -0.92
N ILE A 156 -39.70 5.70 -2.08
CA ILE A 156 -39.33 4.58 -2.99
C ILE A 156 -37.92 4.77 -3.57
N ALA A 157 -37.50 6.01 -3.82
CA ALA A 157 -36.16 6.34 -4.29
C ALA A 157 -35.06 6.27 -3.20
N GLY A 158 -35.45 6.03 -1.93
CA GLY A 158 -34.53 6.03 -0.80
C GLY A 158 -34.04 7.42 -0.39
N GLU A 159 -34.70 8.48 -0.86
CA GLU A 159 -34.42 9.85 -0.46
C GLU A 159 -35.06 10.14 0.90
N ARG A 160 -34.32 10.81 1.80
CA ARG A 160 -34.73 11.08 3.20
C ARG A 160 -35.38 12.45 3.38
N ASP A 161 -35.51 13.23 2.31
CA ASP A 161 -36.08 14.59 2.34
C ASP A 161 -37.55 14.58 2.03
N PHE A 162 -38.36 14.63 3.09
CA PHE A 162 -39.82 14.82 3.00
C PHE A 162 -40.14 16.29 3.21
N THR A 163 -40.93 16.87 2.31
CA THR A 163 -41.25 18.30 2.38
C THR A 163 -42.71 18.56 2.71
N PHE A 164 -42.92 19.41 3.70
CA PHE A 164 -44.23 20.00 4.00
C PHE A 164 -44.57 21.19 3.08
N LEU A 165 -43.54 21.78 2.43
CA LEU A 165 -43.66 23.00 1.65
C LEU A 165 -43.95 22.72 0.17
N SER A 166 -44.65 23.64 -0.46
CA SER A 166 -45.10 23.64 -1.85
C SER A 166 -44.04 23.11 -2.85
N PRO A 167 -44.46 22.22 -3.79
CA PRO A 167 -43.61 21.80 -4.91
C PRO A 167 -43.26 22.95 -5.86
N PHE A 168 -43.80 24.14 -5.63
CA PHE A 168 -43.57 25.35 -6.43
C PHE A 168 -42.53 26.31 -5.83
N ASP A 169 -41.72 25.88 -4.85
CA ASP A 169 -40.59 26.68 -4.40
C ASP A 169 -39.49 26.72 -5.49
N PRO A 170 -39.30 27.87 -6.17
CA PRO A 170 -38.33 27.96 -7.25
C PRO A 170 -36.90 27.79 -6.80
N THR A 171 -36.59 27.98 -5.52
CA THR A 171 -35.22 27.81 -4.98
C THR A 171 -34.84 26.34 -4.89
N ARG A 172 -35.78 25.42 -4.67
CA ARG A 172 -35.53 23.97 -4.63
C ARG A 172 -35.49 23.32 -6.01
N ARG A 173 -36.05 23.95 -7.04
CA ARG A 173 -36.01 23.41 -8.42
C ARG A 173 -34.60 23.37 -8.96
N ASN A 174 -33.70 24.24 -8.52
CA ASN A 174 -32.35 24.33 -8.99
C ASN A 174 -31.39 23.29 -8.37
N GLU A 175 -31.67 22.76 -7.17
CA GLU A 175 -30.86 21.68 -6.58
C GLU A 175 -31.27 20.28 -7.08
N ARG A 176 -32.50 20.13 -7.59
CA ARG A 176 -33.07 18.83 -8.02
C ARG A 176 -33.02 18.57 -9.52
N SER A 177 -32.61 19.53 -10.32
CA SER A 177 -32.71 19.44 -11.79
C SER A 177 -31.47 18.96 -12.51
N LEU A 178 -30.53 18.28 -11.82
CA LEU A 178 -29.57 17.44 -12.54
C LEU A 178 -30.35 16.23 -13.10
N PRO A 179 -30.35 15.99 -14.40
CA PRO A 179 -30.95 14.79 -14.98
C PRO A 179 -30.45 13.54 -14.24
N LEU A 180 -31.28 12.54 -14.09
CA LEU A 180 -30.89 11.24 -13.49
C LEU A 180 -29.63 10.62 -14.13
N LEU A 181 -29.36 10.94 -15.38
CA LEU A 181 -28.16 10.59 -16.12
C LEU A 181 -26.90 11.28 -15.57
N GLU A 182 -26.96 12.56 -15.22
CA GLU A 182 -25.82 13.31 -14.64
C GLU A 182 -25.47 12.84 -13.22
N ARG A 183 -26.43 12.39 -12.42
CA ARG A 183 -26.16 11.81 -11.09
C ARG A 183 -25.43 10.46 -11.17
N LYS A 184 -25.69 9.66 -12.21
CA LYS A 184 -24.95 8.40 -12.44
C LYS A 184 -23.53 8.65 -12.92
N GLU A 185 -23.30 9.71 -13.69
CA GLU A 185 -21.97 10.11 -14.16
C GLU A 185 -21.10 10.66 -13.02
N LEU A 186 -21.70 11.35 -12.02
CA LEU A 186 -21.01 11.87 -10.86
C LEU A 186 -20.58 10.78 -9.85
N ARG A 187 -21.24 9.61 -9.86
CA ARG A 187 -20.90 8.45 -9.01
C ARG A 187 -20.92 7.17 -9.84
N PRO A 188 -19.97 7.00 -10.75
CA PRO A 188 -19.92 5.83 -11.60
C PRO A 188 -19.70 4.56 -10.76
N ALA A 189 -20.35 3.47 -11.18
CA ALA A 189 -20.09 2.16 -10.60
C ALA A 189 -18.67 1.68 -10.97
N PRO A 190 -18.01 0.90 -10.10
CA PRO A 190 -16.73 0.30 -10.43
C PRO A 190 -16.80 -0.55 -11.69
N ASN A 191 -15.73 -0.52 -12.48
CA ASN A 191 -15.62 -1.39 -13.65
C ASN A 191 -15.67 -2.87 -13.23
N ALA A 192 -16.21 -3.73 -14.10
CA ALA A 192 -16.35 -5.16 -13.84
C ALA A 192 -15.03 -5.86 -13.48
N HIS A 193 -13.90 -5.43 -14.04
CA HIS A 193 -12.58 -5.97 -13.78
C HIS A 193 -12.07 -5.69 -12.36
N LEU A 194 -12.62 -4.70 -11.68
CA LEU A 194 -12.21 -4.33 -10.32
C LEU A 194 -12.91 -5.15 -9.22
N TYR A 195 -13.90 -5.96 -9.55
CA TYR A 195 -14.53 -6.82 -8.54
C TYR A 195 -13.68 -8.05 -8.26
N LEU A 196 -13.35 -8.28 -6.99
CA LEU A 196 -12.52 -9.43 -6.60
C LEU A 196 -13.25 -10.78 -6.78
N ASN A 197 -14.57 -10.82 -6.58
CA ASN A 197 -15.40 -12.02 -6.80
C ASN A 197 -14.86 -13.30 -6.13
N GLY A 198 -14.23 -13.17 -4.96
CA GLY A 198 -13.60 -14.28 -4.26
C GLY A 198 -12.15 -14.57 -4.66
N ASN A 199 -11.58 -13.85 -5.64
CA ASN A 199 -10.17 -13.96 -5.99
C ASN A 199 -9.28 -13.19 -5.00
N PRO A 200 -8.05 -13.67 -4.76
CA PRO A 200 -7.08 -12.95 -3.96
C PRO A 200 -6.66 -11.64 -4.64
N GLY A 201 -6.34 -10.64 -3.84
CA GLY A 201 -5.91 -9.36 -4.39
C GLY A 201 -5.74 -8.25 -3.36
N PHE A 202 -5.43 -7.06 -3.85
CA PHE A 202 -5.36 -5.84 -3.06
C PHE A 202 -6.76 -5.23 -2.96
N LEU A 203 -7.23 -4.97 -1.73
CA LEU A 203 -8.58 -4.47 -1.47
C LEU A 203 -8.61 -2.94 -1.45
N PHE A 204 -9.42 -2.33 -2.29
CA PHE A 204 -9.65 -0.88 -2.29
C PHE A 204 -10.84 -0.47 -1.41
N GLY A 205 -11.84 -1.33 -1.30
CA GLY A 205 -13.07 -1.05 -0.57
C GLY A 205 -14.23 -1.90 -1.03
N ARG A 206 -15.45 -1.43 -0.78
CA ARG A 206 -16.70 -2.12 -1.09
C ARG A 206 -17.63 -1.23 -1.91
N TYR A 207 -18.32 -1.83 -2.87
CA TYR A 207 -19.43 -1.19 -3.60
C TYR A 207 -20.69 -2.05 -3.42
N GLY A 208 -21.64 -1.57 -2.62
CA GLY A 208 -22.74 -2.37 -2.12
C GLY A 208 -22.23 -3.56 -1.29
N ARG A 209 -22.56 -4.78 -1.72
CA ARG A 209 -22.12 -6.03 -1.05
C ARG A 209 -20.86 -6.67 -1.67
N ARG A 210 -20.23 -6.05 -2.65
CA ARG A 210 -19.14 -6.64 -3.42
C ARG A 210 -17.83 -5.94 -3.10
N TYR A 211 -16.78 -6.72 -2.87
CA TYR A 211 -15.42 -6.21 -2.70
C TYR A 211 -14.87 -5.73 -4.03
N VAL A 212 -14.26 -4.55 -4.01
CA VAL A 212 -13.61 -3.89 -5.13
C VAL A 212 -12.12 -3.80 -4.83
N GLY A 213 -11.31 -4.28 -5.74
CA GLY A 213 -9.86 -4.36 -5.57
C GLY A 213 -9.14 -4.65 -6.87
N LYS A 214 -7.82 -4.73 -6.79
CA LYS A 214 -6.96 -5.21 -7.84
C LYS A 214 -6.71 -6.69 -7.61
N GLN A 215 -7.14 -7.56 -8.52
CA GLN A 215 -6.83 -8.99 -8.42
C GLN A 215 -5.31 -9.21 -8.41
N GLN A 216 -4.84 -10.21 -7.69
CA GLN A 216 -3.42 -10.47 -7.49
C GLN A 216 -2.64 -10.68 -8.79
N ASN A 217 -3.27 -11.26 -9.80
CA ASN A 217 -2.70 -11.51 -11.13
C ASN A 217 -2.73 -10.27 -12.05
N MET A 218 -3.39 -9.18 -11.67
CA MET A 218 -3.39 -7.94 -12.44
C MET A 218 -2.13 -7.12 -12.14
N ASP A 219 -1.67 -6.38 -13.13
CA ASP A 219 -0.53 -5.49 -13.00
C ASP A 219 -0.92 -4.10 -12.50
N GLY A 220 0.08 -3.34 -12.07
CA GLY A 220 -0.05 -1.94 -11.67
C GLY A 220 0.25 -1.69 -10.19
N HIS A 221 0.95 -0.58 -9.96
CA HIS A 221 1.30 -0.10 -8.63
C HIS A 221 0.19 0.76 -8.05
N ILE A 222 0.23 0.96 -6.74
CA ILE A 222 -0.84 1.58 -5.97
C ILE A 222 -0.26 2.71 -5.11
N ILE A 223 -0.95 3.85 -5.10
CA ILE A 223 -0.75 4.91 -4.11
C ILE A 223 -2.03 5.03 -3.29
N CYS A 224 -1.89 5.00 -1.97
CA CYS A 224 -2.99 5.25 -1.05
C CYS A 224 -2.70 6.53 -0.24
N ILE A 225 -3.57 7.53 -0.39
CA ILE A 225 -3.46 8.82 0.29
C ILE A 225 -4.52 8.91 1.38
N GLY A 226 -4.08 9.22 2.59
CA GLY A 226 -4.99 9.40 3.70
C GLY A 226 -4.34 10.05 4.91
N THR A 227 -5.06 10.95 5.56
CA THR A 227 -4.63 11.59 6.80
C THR A 227 -4.51 10.57 7.94
N PRO A 228 -3.85 10.91 9.06
CA PRO A 228 -3.90 10.07 10.26
C PRO A 228 -5.34 9.77 10.66
N GLY A 229 -5.63 8.51 10.99
CA GLY A 229 -6.98 8.06 11.35
C GLY A 229 -7.97 7.88 10.19
N SER A 230 -7.58 8.15 8.94
CA SER A 230 -8.48 7.98 7.77
C SER A 230 -8.75 6.52 7.40
N GLY A 231 -8.00 5.58 7.97
CA GLY A 231 -8.16 4.15 7.75
C GLY A 231 -7.12 3.51 6.82
N LYS A 232 -5.94 4.12 6.57
CA LYS A 232 -4.88 3.52 5.75
C LYS A 232 -4.56 2.08 6.16
N SER A 233 -4.20 1.88 7.44
CA SER A 233 -3.92 0.54 7.97
C SER A 233 -5.21 -0.26 8.16
N ALA A 234 -6.22 0.31 8.85
CA ALA A 234 -7.41 -0.42 9.30
C ALA A 234 -8.42 -0.76 8.18
N ALA A 235 -8.51 0.04 7.11
CA ALA A 235 -9.49 -0.17 6.04
C ALA A 235 -8.87 -0.59 4.70
N VAL A 236 -7.53 -0.52 4.56
CA VAL A 236 -6.84 -0.86 3.30
C VAL A 236 -5.76 -1.91 3.52
N ALA A 237 -4.72 -1.61 4.33
CA ALA A 237 -3.58 -2.50 4.46
C ALA A 237 -3.97 -3.83 5.13
N ILE A 238 -4.54 -3.82 6.34
CA ILE A 238 -4.91 -5.04 7.06
C ILE A 238 -5.92 -5.90 6.27
N PRO A 239 -7.05 -5.36 5.75
CA PRO A 239 -7.94 -6.15 4.89
C PRO A 239 -7.25 -6.74 3.66
N THR A 240 -6.30 -6.00 3.06
CA THR A 240 -5.49 -6.51 1.95
C THR A 240 -4.64 -7.70 2.37
N LEU A 241 -3.98 -7.67 3.56
CA LEU A 241 -3.19 -8.80 4.06
C LEU A 241 -4.02 -10.08 4.22
N HIS A 242 -5.30 -9.95 4.55
CA HIS A 242 -6.23 -11.10 4.60
C HIS A 242 -6.60 -11.62 3.21
N MET A 243 -6.63 -10.76 2.20
CA MET A 243 -7.01 -11.11 0.82
C MET A 243 -5.82 -11.48 -0.06
N TRP A 244 -4.59 -11.10 0.31
CA TRP A 244 -3.38 -11.38 -0.46
C TRP A 244 -2.78 -12.72 -0.07
N THR A 245 -2.51 -13.59 -1.06
CA THR A 245 -1.98 -14.95 -0.83
C THR A 245 -0.56 -15.15 -1.33
N GLY A 246 -0.02 -14.20 -2.09
CA GLY A 246 1.33 -14.24 -2.63
C GLY A 246 2.40 -13.82 -1.62
N ALA A 247 3.61 -13.63 -2.12
CA ALA A 247 4.71 -13.08 -1.35
C ALA A 247 4.41 -11.63 -0.91
N LEU A 248 5.02 -11.23 0.20
CA LEU A 248 4.85 -9.91 0.78
C LEU A 248 6.19 -9.40 1.33
N PHE A 249 6.48 -8.14 1.05
CA PHE A 249 7.44 -7.35 1.82
C PHE A 249 6.71 -6.13 2.37
N ALA A 250 6.51 -6.08 3.68
CA ALA A 250 5.77 -5.02 4.35
C ALA A 250 6.65 -4.32 5.40
N ILE A 251 6.63 -2.99 5.41
CA ILE A 251 7.16 -2.20 6.51
C ILE A 251 6.01 -1.80 7.42
N ASP A 252 6.10 -2.19 8.67
CA ASP A 252 5.09 -1.97 9.70
C ASP A 252 5.64 -1.05 10.80
N ILE A 253 5.19 0.22 10.78
CA ILE A 253 5.70 1.24 11.70
C ILE A 253 5.10 1.11 13.11
N LYS A 254 3.89 0.58 13.22
CA LYS A 254 3.12 0.54 14.49
C LYS A 254 2.91 -0.87 15.03
N GLY A 255 3.42 -1.89 14.36
CA GLY A 255 3.12 -3.28 14.66
C GLY A 255 1.65 -3.68 14.42
N GLU A 256 0.85 -2.77 13.82
CA GLU A 256 -0.57 -3.02 13.56
C GLU A 256 -0.79 -4.01 12.43
N LEU A 257 0.07 -3.98 11.41
CA LEU A 257 -0.05 -4.86 10.24
C LEU A 257 0.23 -6.30 10.65
N LEU A 258 1.36 -6.55 11.31
CA LEU A 258 1.77 -7.87 11.77
C LEU A 258 0.78 -8.46 12.79
N LYS A 259 0.37 -7.64 13.76
CA LYS A 259 -0.58 -8.04 14.80
C LYS A 259 -1.93 -8.50 14.25
N ASN A 260 -2.44 -7.81 13.23
CA ASN A 260 -3.76 -8.08 12.65
C ASN A 260 -3.71 -8.87 11.34
N ALA A 261 -2.52 -9.21 10.82
CA ALA A 261 -2.38 -10.08 9.66
C ALA A 261 -2.75 -11.52 10.00
N PRO A 262 -3.28 -12.29 9.03
CA PRO A 262 -3.58 -13.70 9.25
C PRO A 262 -2.31 -14.49 9.61
N ALA A 263 -2.38 -15.38 10.58
CA ALA A 263 -1.28 -16.27 10.91
C ALA A 263 -1.00 -17.22 9.73
N ARG A 264 0.22 -17.18 9.19
CA ARG A 264 0.63 -18.03 8.06
C ARG A 264 1.98 -18.70 8.36
N TYR A 265 2.16 -19.93 7.89
CA TYR A 265 3.40 -20.71 8.08
C TYR A 265 4.61 -20.13 7.34
N ASN A 266 4.38 -19.35 6.27
CA ASN A 266 5.40 -18.69 5.45
C ASN A 266 5.69 -17.24 5.90
N ARG A 267 5.33 -16.86 7.12
CA ARG A 267 5.60 -15.54 7.67
C ARG A 267 6.98 -15.49 8.29
N ARG A 268 7.73 -14.43 7.98
CA ARG A 268 9.02 -14.09 8.57
C ARG A 268 8.98 -12.65 9.07
N VAL A 269 9.55 -12.41 10.24
CA VAL A 269 9.54 -11.10 10.89
C VAL A 269 10.98 -10.65 11.12
N MET A 270 11.27 -9.42 10.74
CA MET A 270 12.45 -8.65 11.09
C MET A 270 12.02 -7.60 12.11
N ASP A 271 12.27 -7.84 13.38
CA ASP A 271 12.06 -6.87 14.46
C ASP A 271 13.40 -6.64 15.17
N PRO A 272 14.00 -5.46 15.06
CA PRO A 272 15.28 -5.18 15.73
C PRO A 272 15.21 -5.30 17.25
N TYR A 273 14.05 -5.19 17.88
CA TYR A 273 13.87 -5.30 19.33
C TYR A 273 13.54 -6.72 19.82
N ASP A 274 13.16 -7.62 18.93
CA ASP A 274 12.94 -9.03 19.27
C ASP A 274 14.16 -9.87 18.84
N PRO A 275 15.01 -10.31 19.78
CA PRO A 275 16.24 -11.07 19.49
C PRO A 275 15.96 -12.43 18.84
N ASP A 276 14.75 -12.98 18.98
CA ASP A 276 14.36 -14.25 18.37
C ASP A 276 13.88 -14.08 16.93
N SER A 277 13.68 -12.84 16.45
CA SER A 277 13.30 -12.53 15.08
C SER A 277 14.49 -12.65 14.12
N TYR A 278 14.21 -12.55 12.82
CA TYR A 278 15.25 -12.58 11.79
C TYR A 278 16.02 -11.26 11.76
N GLY A 279 17.33 -11.35 11.51
CA GLY A 279 18.21 -10.22 11.23
C GLY A 279 18.29 -9.90 9.75
N TYR A 280 19.18 -8.98 9.44
CA TYR A 280 19.52 -8.58 8.08
C TYR A 280 21.02 -8.33 7.95
N ASP A 281 21.68 -8.90 6.95
CA ASP A 281 23.10 -8.62 6.69
C ASP A 281 23.23 -7.90 5.33
N PRO A 282 23.55 -6.59 5.33
CA PRO A 282 23.72 -5.83 4.09
C PRO A 282 24.80 -6.39 3.17
N PHE A 283 25.83 -7.04 3.72
CA PHE A 283 26.92 -7.62 2.94
C PHE A 283 26.57 -9.00 2.37
N GLU A 284 25.53 -9.67 2.85
CA GLU A 284 25.15 -10.97 2.31
C GLU A 284 24.82 -10.89 0.81
N LEU A 285 24.20 -9.78 0.36
CA LEU A 285 23.92 -9.56 -1.06
C LEU A 285 25.20 -9.32 -1.87
N LEU A 286 26.25 -8.72 -1.30
CA LEU A 286 27.56 -8.59 -1.96
C LEU A 286 28.21 -9.96 -2.19
N TYR A 287 28.06 -10.87 -1.21
CA TYR A 287 28.59 -12.24 -1.33
C TYR A 287 27.81 -13.11 -2.30
N LEU A 288 26.54 -12.80 -2.51
CA LEU A 288 25.68 -13.53 -3.44
C LEU A 288 25.71 -12.97 -4.86
N ALA A 289 26.09 -11.70 -5.02
CA ALA A 289 26.15 -11.05 -6.32
C ALA A 289 27.23 -11.67 -7.23
N PRO A 290 26.95 -11.85 -8.52
CA PRO A 290 27.98 -12.11 -9.50
C PRO A 290 29.04 -10.99 -9.46
N LYS A 291 30.29 -11.29 -9.81
CA LYS A 291 31.35 -10.27 -9.84
C LYS A 291 31.02 -9.05 -10.70
N SER A 292 30.27 -9.25 -11.80
CA SER A 292 29.79 -8.17 -12.66
C SER A 292 28.80 -7.23 -11.96
N GLU A 293 28.08 -7.70 -10.95
CA GLU A 293 27.04 -6.96 -10.24
C GLU A 293 27.50 -6.43 -8.87
N PHE A 294 28.74 -6.78 -8.46
CA PHE A 294 29.27 -6.37 -7.16
C PHE A 294 29.20 -4.85 -6.93
N THR A 295 29.60 -4.06 -7.94
CA THR A 295 29.56 -2.59 -7.85
C THR A 295 28.14 -2.06 -7.70
N HIS A 296 27.16 -2.67 -8.36
CA HIS A 296 25.75 -2.28 -8.23
C HIS A 296 25.23 -2.59 -6.82
N ALA A 297 25.47 -3.79 -6.32
CA ALA A 297 25.09 -4.19 -4.97
C ALA A 297 25.77 -3.33 -3.88
N LEU A 298 27.02 -2.93 -4.09
CA LEU A 298 27.74 -2.03 -3.21
C LEU A 298 27.11 -0.62 -3.24
N ASN A 299 26.76 -0.12 -4.41
CA ASN A 299 26.11 1.18 -4.56
C ASN A 299 24.77 1.24 -3.84
N ASP A 300 23.99 0.17 -3.77
CA ASP A 300 22.73 0.12 -3.00
C ASP A 300 22.95 0.48 -1.53
N ILE A 301 24.05 0.00 -0.96
CA ILE A 301 24.44 0.32 0.41
C ILE A 301 24.89 1.79 0.48
N LEU A 302 25.76 2.21 -0.41
CA LEU A 302 26.40 3.53 -0.37
C LEU A 302 25.38 4.67 -0.55
N TYR A 303 24.47 4.56 -1.53
CA TYR A 303 23.45 5.58 -1.77
C TYR A 303 22.31 5.56 -0.74
N ALA A 304 22.11 4.47 -0.03
CA ALA A 304 21.19 4.44 1.10
C ALA A 304 21.77 5.17 2.33
N ILE A 305 23.08 4.98 2.58
CA ILE A 305 23.78 5.61 3.71
C ILE A 305 24.06 7.09 3.42
N ILE A 306 24.52 7.42 2.22
CA ILE A 306 24.80 8.78 1.76
C ILE A 306 23.97 9.05 0.50
N PRO A 307 22.70 9.42 0.62
CA PRO A 307 21.85 9.73 -0.53
C PRO A 307 22.31 11.02 -1.22
N ASP A 308 22.02 11.13 -2.53
CA ASP A 308 22.20 12.40 -3.23
C ASP A 308 21.32 13.48 -2.62
N ARG A 309 21.90 14.62 -2.34
CA ARG A 309 21.19 15.84 -1.96
C ARG A 309 21.10 16.76 -3.18
N ASP A 310 20.05 17.54 -3.25
CA ASP A 310 19.93 18.63 -4.23
C ASP A 310 20.83 19.81 -3.77
N ALA A 311 22.14 19.57 -3.65
CA ALA A 311 23.14 20.53 -3.26
C ALA A 311 23.85 21.08 -4.50
N GLU A 312 24.24 22.36 -4.46
CA GLU A 312 25.03 22.98 -5.53
C GLU A 312 26.40 22.34 -5.70
N ASP A 313 26.96 21.76 -4.64
CA ASP A 313 28.24 21.06 -4.64
C ASP A 313 28.12 19.65 -4.04
N PRO A 314 28.02 18.58 -4.87
CA PRO A 314 27.93 17.20 -4.41
C PRO A 314 29.29 16.56 -4.06
N PHE A 315 30.37 17.34 -4.04
CA PHE A 315 31.74 16.82 -3.86
C PHE A 315 31.90 16.00 -2.58
N TRP A 316 31.36 16.52 -1.46
CA TRP A 316 31.57 15.90 -0.15
C TRP A 316 30.85 14.54 -0.03
N GLU A 317 29.62 14.45 -0.52
CA GLU A 317 28.87 13.20 -0.55
C GLU A 317 29.51 12.18 -1.50
N GLN A 318 29.98 12.61 -2.67
CA GLN A 318 30.66 11.73 -3.62
C GLN A 318 31.99 11.22 -3.06
N ALA A 319 32.80 12.09 -2.47
CA ALA A 319 34.07 11.72 -1.85
C ALA A 319 33.84 10.75 -0.67
N ALA A 320 32.85 11.03 0.17
CA ALA A 320 32.50 10.13 1.28
C ALA A 320 32.04 8.74 0.79
N ARG A 321 31.22 8.67 -0.28
CA ARG A 321 30.84 7.40 -0.89
C ARG A 321 32.04 6.65 -1.46
N HIS A 322 32.96 7.36 -2.15
CA HIS A 322 34.19 6.72 -2.66
C HIS A 322 35.04 6.16 -1.53
N TYR A 323 35.17 6.87 -0.40
CA TYR A 323 35.89 6.38 0.77
C TYR A 323 35.22 5.10 1.32
N LEU A 324 33.90 5.13 1.53
CA LEU A 324 33.17 3.94 1.98
C LEU A 324 33.25 2.80 0.98
N ALA A 325 33.24 3.06 -0.33
CA ALA A 325 33.39 2.04 -1.37
C ALA A 325 34.73 1.30 -1.20
N GLY A 326 35.82 2.03 -0.99
CA GLY A 326 37.13 1.43 -0.77
C GLY A 326 37.18 0.58 0.49
N VAL A 327 36.65 1.09 1.61
CA VAL A 327 36.66 0.36 2.90
C VAL A 327 35.75 -0.87 2.83
N TYR A 328 34.55 -0.76 2.26
CA TYR A 328 33.61 -1.89 2.18
C TYR A 328 34.11 -2.97 1.20
N THR A 329 34.72 -2.59 0.09
CA THR A 329 35.40 -3.54 -0.82
C THR A 329 36.52 -4.27 -0.11
N TRP A 330 37.39 -3.57 0.62
CA TRP A 330 38.42 -4.18 1.45
C TRP A 330 37.85 -5.11 2.52
N ALA A 331 36.81 -4.65 3.23
CA ALA A 331 36.14 -5.44 4.26
C ALA A 331 35.51 -6.72 3.70
N TYR A 332 34.90 -6.62 2.52
CA TYR A 332 34.39 -7.78 1.77
C TYR A 332 35.46 -8.81 1.51
N HIS A 333 36.61 -8.41 0.95
CA HIS A 333 37.73 -9.31 0.68
C HIS A 333 38.36 -9.86 1.97
N ALA A 334 38.37 -9.08 3.04
CA ALA A 334 38.86 -9.48 4.35
C ALA A 334 37.85 -10.29 5.18
N SER A 335 36.72 -10.68 4.58
CA SER A 335 35.64 -11.44 5.24
C SER A 335 35.10 -10.78 6.53
N LYS A 336 35.08 -9.47 6.56
CA LYS A 336 34.52 -8.70 7.67
C LYS A 336 33.03 -8.45 7.46
N THR A 337 32.31 -8.36 8.56
CA THR A 337 30.88 -7.99 8.52
C THR A 337 30.71 -6.50 8.24
N PHE A 338 29.51 -6.11 7.82
CA PHE A 338 29.16 -4.70 7.63
C PHE A 338 29.39 -3.88 8.93
N ILE A 339 29.03 -4.42 10.08
CA ILE A 339 29.20 -3.75 11.39
C ILE A 339 30.68 -3.64 11.75
N GLU A 340 31.48 -4.67 11.51
CA GLU A 340 32.93 -4.60 11.76
C GLU A 340 33.60 -3.54 10.89
N ALA A 341 33.22 -3.42 9.61
CA ALA A 341 33.71 -2.39 8.72
C ALA A 341 33.40 -0.97 9.25
N ASN A 342 32.15 -0.71 9.66
CA ASN A 342 31.76 0.59 10.21
C ASN A 342 32.46 0.91 11.53
N ARG A 343 32.65 -0.08 12.42
CA ARG A 343 33.44 0.11 13.65
C ARG A 343 34.89 0.44 13.36
N ILE A 344 35.52 -0.20 12.37
CA ILE A 344 36.88 0.08 11.96
C ILE A 344 37.01 1.51 11.45
N ILE A 345 36.10 1.96 10.57
CA ILE A 345 36.09 3.34 10.08
C ILE A 345 35.97 4.32 11.25
N TYR A 346 35.08 4.04 12.20
CA TYR A 346 34.78 4.95 13.32
C TYR A 346 35.91 5.03 14.34
N SER A 347 36.72 3.97 14.50
CA SER A 347 37.77 3.86 15.52
C SER A 347 39.18 4.06 15.03
N THR A 348 39.42 4.05 13.70
CA THR A 348 40.76 4.10 13.12
C THR A 348 41.01 5.46 12.46
N PRO A 349 42.15 6.13 12.69
CA PRO A 349 42.51 7.33 11.94
C PRO A 349 42.43 7.11 10.44
N ALA A 350 41.87 8.08 9.70
CA ALA A 350 41.63 7.93 8.27
C ALA A 350 42.88 7.64 7.45
N GLU A 351 44.00 8.34 7.74
CA GLU A 351 45.28 8.14 7.05
C GLU A 351 45.82 6.72 7.25
N GLU A 352 45.75 6.20 8.50
CA GLU A 352 46.19 4.85 8.83
C GLU A 352 45.35 3.81 8.06
N LEU A 353 44.03 4.02 7.98
CA LEU A 353 43.16 3.10 7.26
C LEU A 353 43.37 3.17 5.74
N VAL A 354 43.61 4.36 5.18
CA VAL A 354 44.00 4.54 3.77
C VAL A 354 45.28 3.80 3.44
N ASP A 355 46.37 4.03 4.22
CA ASP A 355 47.66 3.37 3.99
C ASP A 355 47.57 1.84 4.16
N LYS A 356 46.80 1.38 5.14
CA LYS A 356 46.55 -0.05 5.35
C LYS A 356 45.89 -0.70 4.15
N ILE A 357 44.84 -0.09 3.60
CA ILE A 357 44.12 -0.64 2.46
C ILE A 357 44.94 -0.56 1.19
N ILE A 358 45.70 0.52 0.96
CA ILE A 358 46.58 0.65 -0.19
C ILE A 358 47.71 -0.42 -0.17
N SER A 359 48.14 -0.85 1.00
CA SER A 359 49.15 -1.91 1.16
C SER A 359 48.60 -3.32 0.93
N THR A 360 47.32 -3.51 0.76
CA THR A 360 46.70 -4.82 0.48
C THR A 360 46.95 -5.28 -0.96
N THR A 361 46.77 -6.57 -1.23
CA THR A 361 46.86 -7.14 -2.57
C THR A 361 45.65 -6.89 -3.45
N GLU A 362 44.54 -6.50 -2.85
CA GLU A 362 43.26 -6.30 -3.53
C GLU A 362 43.26 -4.99 -4.34
N SER A 363 43.22 -5.10 -5.68
CA SER A 363 43.33 -3.96 -6.60
C SER A 363 42.15 -2.99 -6.47
N ASP A 364 40.92 -3.51 -6.41
CA ASP A 364 39.71 -2.70 -6.47
C ASP A 364 39.58 -1.78 -5.24
N ALA A 365 39.82 -2.32 -4.04
CA ALA A 365 39.85 -1.54 -2.81
C ALA A 365 40.95 -0.48 -2.81
N ARG A 366 42.14 -0.85 -3.32
CA ARG A 366 43.28 0.04 -3.45
C ARG A 366 42.99 1.20 -4.39
N ASP A 367 42.38 0.94 -5.54
CA ASP A 367 42.10 1.95 -6.54
C ASP A 367 41.16 3.01 -5.99
N HIS A 368 40.13 2.63 -5.23
CA HIS A 368 39.27 3.58 -4.50
C HIS A 368 40.04 4.43 -3.50
N MET A 369 40.98 3.83 -2.74
CA MET A 369 41.69 4.52 -1.67
C MET A 369 42.85 5.39 -2.15
N GLN A 370 43.39 5.15 -3.33
CA GLN A 370 44.48 5.97 -3.90
C GLN A 370 44.11 7.45 -4.03
N HIS A 371 42.84 7.76 -4.27
CA HIS A 371 42.37 9.12 -4.37
C HIS A 371 42.50 9.92 -3.07
N PHE A 372 42.60 9.25 -1.92
CA PHE A 372 42.71 9.87 -0.60
C PHE A 372 44.15 10.05 -0.13
N LYS A 373 45.10 9.37 -0.79
CA LYS A 373 46.50 9.46 -0.45
C LYS A 373 47.08 10.83 -0.82
N GLY A 374 47.64 11.51 0.16
CA GLY A 374 48.25 12.83 -0.04
C GLY A 374 47.28 14.00 -0.11
N LEU A 375 46.00 13.80 0.24
CA LEU A 375 45.08 14.91 0.49
C LEU A 375 45.57 15.73 1.70
N SER A 376 45.22 17.01 1.73
CA SER A 376 45.46 17.82 2.93
C SER A 376 44.63 17.31 4.11
N ASP A 377 45.22 17.36 5.33
CA ASP A 377 44.52 16.95 6.56
C ASP A 377 43.16 17.60 6.70
N LYS A 378 43.05 18.86 6.30
CA LYS A 378 41.76 19.60 6.33
C LYS A 378 40.74 18.99 5.39
N THR A 379 41.14 18.63 4.17
CA THR A 379 40.21 18.03 3.18
C THR A 379 39.77 16.64 3.63
N LEU A 380 40.71 15.82 4.06
CA LEU A 380 40.41 14.47 4.54
C LEU A 380 39.52 14.51 5.78
N SER A 381 39.78 15.41 6.75
CA SER A 381 38.92 15.57 7.94
C SER A 381 37.49 15.98 7.58
N SER A 382 37.30 16.86 6.59
CA SER A 382 35.95 17.26 6.16
C SER A 382 35.21 16.10 5.47
N ILE A 383 35.90 15.27 4.67
CA ILE A 383 35.31 14.06 4.09
C ILE A 383 34.92 13.09 5.20
N MET A 384 35.82 12.87 6.18
CA MET A 384 35.59 11.97 7.30
C MET A 384 34.44 12.42 8.21
N GLU A 385 34.21 13.73 8.37
CA GLU A 385 33.04 14.24 9.08
C GLU A 385 31.74 13.78 8.37
N THR A 386 31.69 13.87 7.04
CA THR A 386 30.55 13.36 6.27
C THR A 386 30.40 11.84 6.40
N VAL A 387 31.51 11.09 6.35
CA VAL A 387 31.52 9.63 6.54
C VAL A 387 31.01 9.26 7.94
N HIS A 388 31.59 9.85 8.99
CA HIS A 388 31.24 9.55 10.37
C HIS A 388 29.77 9.82 10.67
N ASN A 389 29.24 10.98 10.22
CA ASN A 389 27.84 11.32 10.38
C ASN A 389 26.92 10.29 9.66
N ALA A 390 27.35 9.77 8.51
CA ALA A 390 26.55 8.84 7.73
C ALA A 390 26.53 7.42 8.34
N ILE A 391 27.65 6.98 8.97
CA ILE A 391 27.77 5.64 9.53
C ILE A 391 27.53 5.57 11.05
N GLU A 392 27.31 6.71 11.72
CA GLU A 392 27.17 6.78 13.17
C GLU A 392 26.14 5.76 13.70
N LEU A 393 25.00 5.66 13.03
CA LEU A 393 23.96 4.69 13.37
C LEU A 393 24.49 3.26 13.45
N PHE A 394 25.26 2.84 12.46
CA PHE A 394 25.78 1.47 12.36
C PHE A 394 26.98 1.22 13.28
N ALA A 395 27.74 2.28 13.56
CA ALA A 395 28.92 2.19 14.42
C ALA A 395 28.56 2.24 15.92
N THR A 396 27.44 2.87 16.32
CA THR A 396 27.18 3.21 17.72
C THR A 396 25.87 2.66 18.30
N ASP A 397 24.82 2.45 17.48
CA ASP A 397 23.53 1.95 18.01
C ASP A 397 23.60 0.44 18.26
N PRO A 398 23.52 -0.02 19.53
CA PRO A 398 23.68 -1.44 19.87
C PRO A 398 22.54 -2.31 19.35
N VAL A 399 21.31 -1.75 19.22
CA VAL A 399 20.14 -2.48 18.70
C VAL A 399 20.34 -2.77 17.21
N VAL A 400 20.78 -1.75 16.45
CA VAL A 400 21.08 -1.91 15.02
C VAL A 400 22.24 -2.88 14.80
N GLN A 401 23.29 -2.79 15.61
CA GLN A 401 24.43 -3.70 15.50
C GLN A 401 24.06 -5.15 15.76
N GLU A 402 23.25 -5.39 16.81
CA GLU A 402 22.75 -6.72 17.13
C GLU A 402 21.88 -7.26 15.99
N PHE A 403 20.91 -6.47 15.53
CA PHE A 403 20.03 -6.83 14.42
C PHE A 403 20.78 -7.20 13.12
N LEU A 404 21.83 -6.43 12.77
CA LEU A 404 22.62 -6.64 11.55
C LEU A 404 23.70 -7.73 11.68
N THR A 405 23.85 -8.35 12.86
CA THR A 405 24.82 -9.44 13.09
C THR A 405 24.17 -10.77 13.47
N ARG A 406 22.85 -10.86 13.40
CA ARG A 406 22.13 -12.12 13.68
C ARG A 406 22.49 -13.20 12.68
N GLU A 407 22.56 -14.44 13.14
CA GLU A 407 22.86 -15.60 12.27
C GLU A 407 21.71 -15.94 11.31
N ARG A 408 20.48 -15.68 11.73
CA ARG A 408 19.28 -15.95 10.93
C ARG A 408 18.89 -14.69 10.18
N THR A 409 19.21 -14.62 8.91
CA THR A 409 18.95 -13.47 8.05
C THR A 409 17.82 -13.74 7.05
N ILE A 410 17.22 -12.68 6.55
CA ILE A 410 16.26 -12.68 5.45
C ILE A 410 16.91 -12.12 4.19
N LEU A 411 16.62 -12.75 3.06
CA LEU A 411 17.08 -12.34 1.75
C LEU A 411 15.90 -11.97 0.84
N PRO A 412 16.08 -11.04 -0.09
CA PRO A 412 15.04 -10.70 -1.08
C PRO A 412 14.54 -11.91 -1.88
N ARG A 413 15.39 -12.89 -2.17
CA ARG A 413 15.01 -14.12 -2.88
C ARG A 413 13.97 -14.98 -2.14
N ASP A 414 13.80 -14.81 -0.82
CA ASP A 414 12.78 -15.51 -0.04
C ASP A 414 11.38 -15.18 -0.54
N LEU A 415 11.21 -14.01 -1.19
CA LEU A 415 9.97 -13.63 -1.85
C LEU A 415 9.64 -14.54 -3.05
N LEU A 416 10.65 -15.09 -3.76
CA LEU A 416 10.43 -16.07 -4.84
C LEU A 416 9.91 -17.42 -4.33
N GLU A 417 10.09 -17.70 -3.04
CA GLU A 417 9.56 -18.89 -2.37
C GLU A 417 8.19 -18.64 -1.75
N GLY A 418 7.66 -17.42 -1.89
CA GLY A 418 6.33 -17.04 -1.41
C GLY A 418 6.29 -16.62 0.06
N TYR A 419 7.43 -16.31 0.67
CA TYR A 419 7.45 -15.83 2.06
C TYR A 419 6.80 -14.46 2.19
N GLN A 420 6.17 -14.24 3.35
CA GLN A 420 5.62 -12.96 3.77
C GLN A 420 6.52 -12.34 4.83
N ILE A 421 7.25 -11.33 4.42
CA ILE A 421 8.27 -10.66 5.21
C ILE A 421 7.69 -9.38 5.77
N TYR A 422 7.76 -9.23 7.11
CA TYR A 422 7.38 -8.03 7.83
C TYR A 422 8.63 -7.44 8.46
N TYR A 423 8.90 -6.16 8.19
CA TYR A 423 9.90 -5.38 8.89
C TYR A 423 9.21 -4.43 9.86
N GLU A 424 9.30 -4.72 11.14
CA GLU A 424 8.78 -3.88 12.20
C GLU A 424 9.76 -2.75 12.50
N LEU A 425 9.28 -1.52 12.36
CA LEU A 425 10.05 -0.31 12.55
C LEU A 425 9.33 0.59 13.55
N PRO A 426 9.84 0.75 14.78
CA PRO A 426 9.20 1.57 15.79
C PRO A 426 9.07 3.04 15.37
N GLU A 427 7.89 3.65 15.56
CA GLU A 427 7.61 5.03 15.13
C GLU A 427 8.63 6.04 15.67
N PHE A 428 9.10 5.86 16.92
CA PHE A 428 10.09 6.75 17.55
C PHE A 428 11.51 6.62 16.96
N ARG A 429 11.79 5.60 16.13
CA ARG A 429 13.07 5.37 15.45
C ARG A 429 13.05 5.78 13.97
N LEU A 430 11.91 6.11 13.40
CA LEU A 430 11.74 6.38 11.97
C LEU A 430 12.82 7.31 11.38
N GLN A 431 13.07 8.44 12.03
CA GLN A 431 14.05 9.40 11.54
C GLN A 431 15.49 8.90 11.71
N ASN A 432 15.81 8.36 12.88
CA ASN A 432 17.17 7.93 13.20
C ASN A 432 17.58 6.69 12.40
N TRP A 433 16.64 5.77 12.12
CA TRP A 433 16.89 4.54 11.40
C TRP A 433 16.54 4.64 9.91
N SER A 434 16.28 5.85 9.40
CA SER A 434 15.97 6.05 7.98
C SER A 434 17.08 5.55 7.03
N PRO A 435 18.40 5.65 7.33
CA PRO A 435 19.43 5.08 6.46
C PRO A 435 19.36 3.53 6.40
N LEU A 436 19.13 2.88 7.54
CA LEU A 436 18.95 1.43 7.60
C LEU A 436 17.72 0.99 6.79
N THR A 437 16.60 1.66 6.99
CA THR A 437 15.36 1.33 6.30
C THR A 437 15.46 1.55 4.80
N ALA A 438 16.06 2.67 4.36
CA ALA A 438 16.29 2.95 2.94
C ALA A 438 17.23 1.90 2.30
N MET A 439 18.27 1.46 3.02
CA MET A 439 19.19 0.41 2.56
C MET A 439 18.46 -0.92 2.34
N ILE A 440 17.65 -1.35 3.30
CA ILE A 440 16.86 -2.58 3.17
C ILE A 440 15.89 -2.47 1.98
N ILE A 441 15.15 -1.35 1.84
CA ILE A 441 14.23 -1.14 0.72
C ILE A 441 14.97 -1.19 -0.61
N ASN A 442 16.10 -0.46 -0.75
CA ASN A 442 16.87 -0.41 -1.99
C ASN A 442 17.35 -1.81 -2.39
N GLN A 443 17.96 -2.54 -1.46
CA GLN A 443 18.48 -3.88 -1.73
C GLN A 443 17.36 -4.87 -2.09
N PHE A 444 16.19 -4.79 -1.42
CA PHE A 444 15.05 -5.63 -1.77
C PHE A 444 14.52 -5.31 -3.18
N LEU A 445 14.30 -4.04 -3.50
CA LEU A 445 13.73 -3.65 -4.79
C LEU A 445 14.69 -3.90 -5.95
N HIS A 446 15.98 -3.64 -5.78
CA HIS A 446 16.98 -3.97 -6.82
C HIS A 446 17.06 -5.48 -7.06
N ALA A 447 17.14 -6.29 -6.02
CA ALA A 447 17.13 -7.74 -6.17
C ALA A 447 15.85 -8.26 -6.86
N MET A 448 14.71 -7.59 -6.66
CA MET A 448 13.47 -7.92 -7.34
C MET A 448 13.49 -7.60 -8.84
N THR A 449 14.38 -6.72 -9.33
CA THR A 449 14.54 -6.50 -10.78
C THR A 449 15.10 -7.72 -11.50
N GLU A 450 15.81 -8.58 -10.79
CA GLU A 450 16.36 -9.85 -11.32
C GLU A 450 15.32 -10.99 -11.31
N PHE A 451 14.15 -10.78 -10.72
CA PHE A 451 13.10 -11.79 -10.72
C PHE A 451 12.66 -12.12 -12.15
N PRO A 452 12.26 -13.37 -12.42
CA PRO A 452 11.79 -13.76 -13.74
C PRO A 452 10.55 -12.97 -14.13
N ASP A 453 10.44 -12.59 -15.41
CA ASP A 453 9.24 -11.98 -15.95
C ASP A 453 8.04 -12.92 -15.78
N ASN A 454 6.88 -12.35 -15.50
CA ASN A 454 5.65 -13.10 -15.23
C ASN A 454 5.77 -14.14 -14.11
N ASN A 455 6.53 -13.83 -13.07
CA ASN A 455 6.67 -14.70 -11.92
C ASN A 455 5.29 -15.20 -11.44
N PRO A 456 5.08 -16.52 -11.30
CA PRO A 456 3.82 -17.08 -10.82
C PRO A 456 3.50 -16.68 -9.38
N ILE A 457 4.54 -16.45 -8.57
CA ILE A 457 4.40 -15.94 -7.20
C ILE A 457 4.37 -14.41 -7.27
N ARG A 458 3.17 -13.86 -7.20
CA ARG A 458 3.00 -12.40 -7.18
C ARG A 458 3.45 -11.82 -5.84
N THR A 459 4.20 -10.74 -5.90
CA THR A 459 4.76 -10.09 -4.71
C THR A 459 4.08 -8.74 -4.48
N LEU A 460 3.66 -8.49 -3.23
CA LEU A 460 3.21 -7.19 -2.76
C LEU A 460 4.32 -6.54 -1.92
N VAL A 461 4.72 -5.34 -2.29
CA VAL A 461 5.56 -4.46 -1.48
C VAL A 461 4.65 -3.41 -0.86
N LEU A 462 4.50 -3.42 0.45
CA LEU A 462 3.63 -2.51 1.19
C LEU A 462 4.47 -1.60 2.09
N LEU A 463 4.60 -0.32 1.71
CA LEU A 463 5.40 0.65 2.43
C LEU A 463 4.47 1.62 3.17
N ASP A 464 4.32 1.42 4.48
CA ASP A 464 3.53 2.32 5.33
C ASP A 464 4.31 3.61 5.61
N GLU A 465 3.62 4.76 5.60
CA GLU A 465 4.19 6.11 5.75
C GLU A 465 5.44 6.33 4.89
N PHE A 466 5.41 5.86 3.64
CA PHE A 466 6.56 5.78 2.72
C PHE A 466 7.47 7.03 2.72
N PRO A 467 6.97 8.28 2.70
CA PRO A 467 7.84 9.46 2.68
C PRO A 467 8.74 9.63 3.92
N GLN A 468 8.48 8.88 5.00
CA GLN A 468 9.23 8.93 6.26
C GLN A 468 10.29 7.81 6.39
N LEU A 469 10.30 6.86 5.46
CA LEU A 469 11.20 5.69 5.50
C LEU A 469 12.65 6.00 5.05
N GLY A 470 12.97 7.25 4.78
CA GLY A 470 14.24 7.67 4.21
C GLY A 470 14.18 7.78 2.67
N LYS A 471 15.30 8.14 2.06
CA LYS A 471 15.40 8.34 0.60
C LYS A 471 15.73 7.00 -0.09
N ALA A 472 14.74 6.11 -0.22
CA ALA A 472 14.86 4.86 -0.94
C ALA A 472 14.69 5.09 -2.46
N THR A 473 15.79 5.37 -3.16
CA THR A 473 15.77 5.73 -4.59
C THR A 473 15.30 4.59 -5.49
N ALA A 474 15.57 3.34 -5.11
CA ALA A 474 15.13 2.15 -5.84
C ALA A 474 13.58 2.05 -5.98
N VAL A 475 12.82 2.78 -5.16
CA VAL A 475 11.36 2.85 -5.33
C VAL A 475 10.99 3.56 -6.64
N ILE A 476 11.74 4.60 -7.04
CA ILE A 476 11.47 5.37 -8.27
C ILE A 476 11.60 4.46 -9.48
N ASP A 477 12.71 3.71 -9.54
CA ASP A 477 12.99 2.76 -10.62
C ASP A 477 12.07 1.53 -10.56
N GLY A 478 11.81 1.06 -9.34
CA GLY A 478 10.90 -0.05 -9.08
C GLY A 478 9.48 0.20 -9.55
N MET A 479 8.96 1.43 -9.38
CA MET A 479 7.65 1.84 -9.91
C MET A 479 7.59 1.79 -11.45
N ALA A 480 8.71 1.92 -12.14
CA ALA A 480 8.77 1.83 -13.59
C ALA A 480 8.96 0.38 -14.08
N THR A 481 9.76 -0.43 -13.37
CA THR A 481 10.32 -1.70 -13.88
C THR A 481 9.69 -2.96 -13.29
N LEU A 482 9.33 -2.96 -12.01
CA LEU A 482 8.91 -4.18 -11.30
C LEU A 482 7.52 -4.72 -11.67
N ARG A 483 6.77 -3.96 -12.47
CA ARG A 483 5.47 -4.41 -12.99
C ARG A 483 5.59 -5.70 -13.80
N SER A 484 6.59 -5.81 -14.69
CA SER A 484 6.82 -7.01 -15.52
C SER A 484 7.24 -8.23 -14.69
N LYS A 485 7.81 -7.99 -13.49
CA LYS A 485 8.26 -9.03 -12.56
C LYS A 485 7.13 -9.58 -11.67
N GLY A 486 5.90 -9.18 -11.93
CA GLY A 486 4.76 -9.59 -11.11
C GLY A 486 4.69 -8.95 -9.73
N CYS A 487 5.41 -7.83 -9.55
CA CYS A 487 5.44 -7.11 -8.30
C CYS A 487 4.44 -5.95 -8.28
N THR A 488 3.77 -5.76 -7.17
CA THR A 488 2.89 -4.63 -6.91
C THR A 488 3.47 -3.82 -5.76
N ILE A 489 3.87 -2.58 -6.03
CA ILE A 489 4.27 -1.65 -4.97
C ILE A 489 3.04 -0.86 -4.54
N CYS A 490 2.80 -0.81 -3.24
CA CYS A 490 1.77 0.01 -2.60
C CYS A 490 2.43 1.00 -1.65
N LEU A 491 2.30 2.28 -1.94
CA LEU A 491 2.83 3.37 -1.15
C LEU A 491 1.69 4.01 -0.35
N LEU A 492 1.76 3.93 0.97
CA LEU A 492 0.84 4.64 1.86
C LEU A 492 1.47 5.97 2.27
N MET A 493 0.72 7.06 2.16
CA MET A 493 1.19 8.41 2.49
C MET A 493 0.05 9.33 2.90
N GLN A 494 0.39 10.54 3.36
CA GLN A 494 -0.63 11.52 3.76
C GLN A 494 -0.90 12.56 2.68
N SER A 495 0.14 12.97 1.93
CA SER A 495 0.03 13.97 0.85
C SER A 495 1.18 13.86 -0.14
N TYR A 496 1.02 14.45 -1.31
CA TYR A 496 2.11 14.60 -2.29
C TYR A 496 3.20 15.56 -1.81
N SER A 497 2.85 16.55 -1.00
CA SER A 497 3.81 17.49 -0.42
C SER A 497 4.86 16.81 0.46
N GLN A 498 4.52 15.67 1.09
CA GLN A 498 5.51 14.85 1.82
C GLN A 498 6.51 14.18 0.86
N LEU A 499 6.05 13.71 -0.30
CA LEU A 499 6.95 13.17 -1.33
C LEU A 499 7.85 14.26 -1.91
N ASP A 500 7.30 15.45 -2.18
CA ASP A 500 8.09 16.58 -2.71
C ASP A 500 9.24 16.93 -1.76
N ARG A 501 9.00 16.92 -0.45
CA ARG A 501 10.02 17.21 0.55
C ARG A 501 11.15 16.17 0.57
N THR A 502 10.84 14.89 0.41
CA THR A 502 11.83 13.80 0.54
C THR A 502 12.50 13.49 -0.78
N TYR A 503 11.76 13.48 -1.88
CA TYR A 503 12.20 12.99 -3.19
C TYR A 503 12.32 14.10 -4.25
N GLY A 504 11.75 15.28 -4.01
CA GLY A 504 11.63 16.35 -5.00
C GLY A 504 10.46 16.13 -5.98
N GLN A 505 10.04 17.22 -6.63
CA GLN A 505 8.85 17.21 -7.51
C GLN A 505 9.01 16.29 -8.74
N THR A 506 10.22 16.22 -9.29
CA THR A 506 10.49 15.37 -10.47
C THR A 506 10.29 13.89 -10.15
N ALA A 507 10.90 13.39 -9.08
CA ALA A 507 10.75 12.01 -8.65
C ALA A 507 9.31 11.70 -8.22
N ARG A 508 8.63 12.64 -7.53
CA ARG A 508 7.20 12.50 -7.22
C ARG A 508 6.35 12.28 -8.46
N ARG A 509 6.59 13.03 -9.54
CA ARG A 509 5.85 12.85 -10.80
C ARG A 509 6.08 11.45 -11.36
N VAL A 510 7.32 10.99 -11.41
CA VAL A 510 7.63 9.62 -11.88
C VAL A 510 6.88 8.58 -11.05
N ILE A 511 6.89 8.69 -9.72
CA ILE A 511 6.19 7.78 -8.82
C ILE A 511 4.67 7.83 -9.07
N THR A 512 4.09 9.02 -9.17
CA THR A 512 2.63 9.17 -9.32
C THR A 512 2.13 8.74 -10.69
N ASP A 513 2.91 8.95 -11.75
CA ASP A 513 2.54 8.60 -13.12
C ASP A 513 2.59 7.08 -13.34
N ASN A 514 3.52 6.38 -12.68
CA ASN A 514 3.63 4.93 -12.73
C ASN A 514 2.62 4.20 -11.80
N ALA A 515 1.94 4.93 -10.90
CA ALA A 515 0.88 4.36 -10.07
C ALA A 515 -0.44 4.26 -10.84
N ALA A 516 -0.78 3.05 -11.30
CA ALA A 516 -2.01 2.78 -12.04
C ALA A 516 -3.28 3.00 -11.19
N TYR A 517 -3.18 2.79 -9.88
CA TYR A 517 -4.29 2.92 -8.95
C TYR A 517 -3.95 3.97 -7.89
N LYS A 518 -4.85 4.94 -7.69
CA LYS A 518 -4.75 5.96 -6.65
C LYS A 518 -6.00 5.87 -5.79
N LEU A 519 -5.82 5.46 -4.53
CA LEU A 519 -6.89 5.34 -3.54
C LEU A 519 -6.80 6.50 -2.56
N ILE A 520 -7.85 7.29 -2.49
CA ILE A 520 -7.92 8.51 -1.68
C ILE A 520 -8.91 8.28 -0.54
N LEU A 521 -8.43 8.31 0.70
CA LEU A 521 -9.24 8.14 1.90
C LEU A 521 -9.64 9.48 2.53
N SER A 522 -8.72 10.43 2.51
CA SER A 522 -8.92 11.85 2.85
C SER A 522 -7.66 12.63 2.51
N VAL A 523 -7.79 13.92 2.21
CA VAL A 523 -6.67 14.79 1.86
C VAL A 523 -6.87 16.14 2.52
N MET A 524 -5.96 16.55 3.42
CA MET A 524 -6.02 17.88 4.06
C MET A 524 -5.14 18.91 3.34
N ASP A 525 -4.11 18.45 2.62
CA ASP A 525 -3.21 19.31 1.86
C ASP A 525 -3.93 19.90 0.63
N PRO A 526 -4.07 21.25 0.54
CA PRO A 526 -4.84 21.89 -0.53
C PRO A 526 -4.28 21.63 -1.93
N GLN A 527 -2.95 21.57 -2.06
CA GLN A 527 -2.30 21.33 -3.35
C GLN A 527 -2.59 19.90 -3.83
N THR A 528 -2.41 18.91 -2.97
CA THR A 528 -2.75 17.51 -3.27
C THR A 528 -4.24 17.35 -3.61
N ALA A 529 -5.13 18.00 -2.85
CA ALA A 529 -6.56 17.95 -3.11
C ALA A 529 -6.93 18.56 -4.49
N GLN A 530 -6.32 19.68 -4.85
CA GLN A 530 -6.52 20.32 -6.15
C GLN A 530 -6.02 19.44 -7.31
N GLU A 531 -4.82 18.83 -7.16
CA GLU A 531 -4.28 17.92 -8.17
C GLU A 531 -5.20 16.70 -8.38
N ILE A 532 -5.64 16.05 -7.31
CA ILE A 532 -6.56 14.90 -7.39
C ILE A 532 -7.90 15.29 -8.00
N SER A 533 -8.48 16.41 -7.58
CA SER A 533 -9.72 16.96 -8.13
C SER A 533 -9.60 17.18 -9.65
N SER A 534 -8.48 17.71 -10.10
CA SER A 534 -8.19 17.93 -11.53
C SER A 534 -8.04 16.63 -12.31
N MET A 535 -7.43 15.59 -11.71
CA MET A 535 -7.28 14.26 -12.33
C MET A 535 -8.63 13.57 -12.56
N VAL A 536 -9.62 13.79 -11.69
CA VAL A 536 -10.97 13.22 -11.87
C VAL A 536 -11.68 13.83 -13.07
N GLY A 537 -11.42 15.10 -13.36
CA GLY A 537 -11.99 15.81 -14.48
C GLY A 537 -13.07 16.82 -14.12
N GLN A 538 -13.66 17.42 -15.13
CA GLN A 538 -14.62 18.51 -15.01
C GLN A 538 -15.89 18.22 -15.80
N HIS A 539 -17.00 18.83 -15.41
CA HIS A 539 -18.28 18.79 -16.12
C HIS A 539 -18.91 20.20 -16.22
N TYR A 540 -19.82 20.36 -17.16
CA TYR A 540 -20.58 21.58 -17.27
C TYR A 540 -21.76 21.57 -16.30
N GLN A 541 -21.80 22.53 -15.38
CA GLN A 541 -22.93 22.78 -14.52
C GLN A 541 -23.72 24.00 -15.04
N THR A 542 -25.01 23.83 -15.28
CA THR A 542 -25.90 24.94 -15.67
C THR A 542 -26.33 25.67 -14.38
N GLN A 543 -25.91 26.91 -14.22
CA GLN A 543 -26.42 27.80 -13.19
C GLN A 543 -27.51 28.68 -13.80
N ALA A 544 -28.72 28.52 -13.31
CA ALA A 544 -29.83 29.44 -13.64
C ALA A 544 -29.84 30.61 -12.65
N SER A 545 -29.55 31.79 -13.09
CA SER A 545 -29.78 32.99 -12.29
C SER A 545 -31.13 33.61 -12.67
N VAL A 546 -32.01 33.76 -11.68
CA VAL A 546 -33.29 34.45 -11.85
C VAL A 546 -33.14 35.83 -11.22
N SER A 547 -33.14 36.85 -12.03
CA SER A 547 -33.23 38.23 -11.55
C SER A 547 -34.66 38.76 -11.71
N THR A 548 -35.18 39.31 -10.60
CA THR A 548 -36.49 39.97 -10.61
C THR A 548 -36.27 41.47 -10.64
N HIS A 549 -36.73 42.12 -11.69
CA HIS A 549 -36.75 43.58 -11.77
C HIS A 549 -38.21 44.07 -11.80
N GLY A 550 -38.53 45.06 -10.99
CA GLY A 550 -39.82 45.78 -11.01
C GLY A 550 -40.53 45.87 -9.65
N LEU A 551 -41.26 46.93 -9.43
CA LEU A 551 -42.18 47.13 -8.32
C LEU A 551 -43.41 46.24 -8.45
N LEU A 552 -44.08 45.96 -7.36
CA LEU A 552 -45.12 44.94 -7.11
C LEU A 552 -46.18 44.68 -8.21
N SER A 553 -46.31 45.53 -9.24
CA SER A 553 -47.31 45.41 -10.31
C SER A 553 -46.77 44.91 -11.65
N ASP A 554 -45.44 44.90 -11.85
CA ASP A 554 -44.84 44.56 -13.16
C ASP A 554 -43.53 43.74 -12.98
N ARG A 555 -43.62 42.53 -12.42
CA ARG A 555 -42.49 41.65 -12.24
C ARG A 555 -42.10 40.97 -13.55
N GLN A 556 -41.09 41.47 -14.21
CA GLN A 556 -40.42 40.74 -15.28
C GLN A 556 -39.39 39.78 -14.71
N TYR A 557 -39.50 38.50 -15.02
CA TYR A 557 -38.54 37.47 -14.70
C TYR A 557 -37.58 37.30 -15.88
N SER A 558 -36.33 37.60 -15.66
CA SER A 558 -35.27 37.26 -16.61
C SER A 558 -34.50 36.06 -16.04
N SER A 559 -34.58 34.94 -16.75
CA SER A 559 -33.75 33.76 -16.45
C SER A 559 -32.59 33.72 -17.42
N SER A 560 -31.37 33.78 -16.90
CA SER A 560 -30.15 33.50 -17.70
C SER A 560 -29.55 32.19 -17.24
N GLU A 561 -29.33 31.28 -18.20
CA GLU A 561 -28.60 30.03 -17.96
C GLU A 561 -27.14 30.25 -18.32
N HIS A 562 -26.25 30.15 -17.36
CA HIS A 562 -24.81 30.14 -17.60
C HIS A 562 -24.28 28.73 -17.37
N LYS A 563 -23.61 28.19 -18.38
CA LYS A 563 -22.86 26.93 -18.25
C LYS A 563 -21.49 27.25 -17.67
N GLN A 564 -21.20 26.78 -16.47
CA GLN A 564 -19.91 26.90 -15.83
C GLN A 564 -19.24 25.54 -15.76
N LEU A 565 -17.95 25.51 -16.09
CA LEU A 565 -17.12 24.31 -15.94
C LEU A 565 -16.78 24.13 -14.44
N THR A 566 -17.16 22.99 -13.88
CA THR A 566 -16.98 22.67 -12.46
C THR A 566 -16.32 21.31 -12.31
N ASN A 567 -15.45 21.14 -11.31
CA ASN A 567 -14.81 19.86 -11.05
C ASN A 567 -15.88 18.81 -10.66
N LEU A 568 -15.72 17.58 -11.17
CA LEU A 568 -16.58 16.43 -10.82
C LEU A 568 -16.56 16.12 -9.32
N ILE A 569 -15.40 16.30 -8.71
CA ILE A 569 -15.19 16.20 -7.25
C ILE A 569 -14.47 17.46 -6.82
N ARG A 570 -15.02 18.20 -5.90
CA ARG A 570 -14.41 19.42 -5.39
C ARG A 570 -13.24 19.09 -4.44
N PRO A 571 -12.18 19.92 -4.38
CA PRO A 571 -11.08 19.71 -3.43
C PRO A 571 -11.55 19.57 -1.97
N GLU A 572 -12.59 20.33 -1.58
CA GLU A 572 -13.14 20.32 -0.22
C GLU A 572 -13.83 19.00 0.12
N GLU A 573 -14.40 18.31 -0.87
CA GLU A 573 -15.02 16.99 -0.67
C GLU A 573 -13.96 15.93 -0.33
N LEU A 574 -12.74 16.06 -0.86
CA LEU A 574 -11.62 15.15 -0.59
C LEU A 574 -11.11 15.26 0.85
N GLN A 575 -11.35 16.39 1.51
CA GLN A 575 -11.01 16.57 2.93
C GLN A 575 -11.93 15.76 3.84
N ASN A 576 -13.17 15.53 3.41
CA ASN A 576 -14.22 14.95 4.25
C ASN A 576 -14.99 13.83 3.54
N LEU A 577 -14.27 12.80 3.09
CA LEU A 577 -14.88 11.62 2.47
C LEU A 577 -15.59 10.71 3.48
N GLY A 578 -15.41 10.92 4.80
CA GLY A 578 -16.04 10.13 5.85
C GLY A 578 -15.78 8.63 5.71
N ASN A 579 -16.82 7.84 5.53
CA ASN A 579 -16.70 6.38 5.33
C ASN A 579 -16.52 5.98 3.85
N GLU A 580 -16.37 6.95 2.95
CA GLU A 580 -16.12 6.70 1.53
C GLU A 580 -14.62 6.84 1.21
N ALA A 581 -14.19 6.20 0.15
CA ALA A 581 -12.90 6.36 -0.49
C ALA A 581 -13.11 6.65 -1.98
N LEU A 582 -12.25 7.46 -2.56
CA LEU A 582 -12.21 7.71 -4.00
C LEU A 582 -11.11 6.84 -4.63
N LEU A 583 -11.47 6.02 -5.60
CA LEU A 583 -10.53 5.25 -6.40
C LEU A 583 -10.41 5.86 -7.80
N LEU A 584 -9.19 6.19 -8.18
CA LEU A 584 -8.81 6.44 -9.57
C LEU A 584 -8.08 5.21 -10.10
N SER A 585 -8.46 4.74 -11.27
CA SER A 585 -7.93 3.52 -11.89
C SER A 585 -7.82 3.69 -13.41
N PRO A 586 -7.14 2.79 -14.14
CA PRO A 586 -7.13 2.79 -15.60
C PRO A 586 -8.53 2.68 -16.24
N TYR A 587 -9.52 2.27 -15.46
CA TYR A 587 -10.91 2.11 -15.89
C TYR A 587 -11.81 3.30 -15.51
N GLY A 588 -11.23 4.41 -15.10
CA GLY A 588 -11.95 5.58 -14.60
C GLY A 588 -11.97 5.66 -13.07
N PHE A 589 -12.80 6.57 -12.54
CA PHE A 589 -12.92 6.76 -11.10
C PHE A 589 -14.23 6.16 -10.56
N CYS A 590 -14.23 5.83 -9.26
CA CYS A 590 -15.45 5.46 -8.53
C CYS A 590 -15.31 5.78 -7.03
N ARG A 591 -16.45 5.91 -6.36
CA ARG A 591 -16.52 6.05 -4.89
C ARG A 591 -16.84 4.69 -4.28
N LEU A 592 -16.09 4.30 -3.25
CA LEU A 592 -16.18 3.02 -2.54
C LEU A 592 -16.45 3.27 -1.06
N GLN A 593 -17.08 2.33 -0.40
CA GLN A 593 -17.15 2.30 1.06
C GLN A 593 -15.87 1.72 1.63
N LYS A 594 -15.34 2.33 2.70
CA LYS A 594 -14.16 1.82 3.42
C LYS A 594 -14.49 0.48 4.10
N THR A 595 -13.54 -0.43 4.06
CA THR A 595 -13.71 -1.82 4.52
C THR A 595 -12.84 -2.03 5.76
N TYR A 596 -13.34 -1.68 6.93
CA TYR A 596 -12.57 -1.81 8.18
C TYR A 596 -12.47 -3.28 8.61
N TYR A 597 -11.24 -3.78 8.88
CA TYR A 597 -10.98 -5.18 9.22
C TYR A 597 -11.82 -5.67 10.43
N PHE A 598 -11.98 -4.83 11.44
CA PHE A 598 -12.74 -5.15 12.65
C PHE A 598 -14.27 -5.16 12.46
N ARG A 599 -14.79 -4.59 11.36
CA ARG A 599 -16.23 -4.62 11.01
C ARG A 599 -16.58 -5.78 10.09
N GLU A 600 -15.63 -6.22 9.27
CA GLU A 600 -15.83 -7.26 8.24
C GLU A 600 -15.44 -8.66 8.75
N GLY A 601 -15.04 -8.80 10.02
CA GLY A 601 -14.65 -10.08 10.59
C GLY A 601 -13.28 -10.59 10.12
N PHE A 602 -12.41 -9.73 9.59
CA PHE A 602 -11.01 -10.02 9.33
C PHE A 602 -10.21 -10.00 10.64
N THR A 603 -10.54 -10.90 11.59
CA THR A 603 -9.84 -11.01 12.89
C THR A 603 -9.08 -12.32 12.96
N ASN A 604 -7.95 -12.33 13.66
CA ASN A 604 -7.25 -13.57 13.96
C ASN A 604 -8.10 -14.42 14.93
N VAL A 605 -8.41 -15.65 14.56
CA VAL A 605 -9.22 -16.60 15.33
C VAL A 605 -8.54 -17.03 16.66
N SER A 606 -7.30 -16.57 16.93
CA SER A 606 -6.50 -17.01 18.08
C SER A 606 -6.86 -16.36 19.43
N GLU A 607 -7.70 -15.32 19.48
CA GLU A 607 -8.06 -14.68 20.76
C GLU A 607 -9.29 -15.30 21.47
N ASN A 608 -9.99 -16.26 20.87
CA ASN A 608 -11.21 -16.83 21.46
C ASN A 608 -11.01 -18.14 22.23
N THR A 609 -9.78 -18.59 22.49
CA THR A 609 -9.53 -19.87 23.22
C THR A 609 -9.11 -19.68 24.69
N SER A 610 -9.09 -18.45 25.20
CA SER A 610 -8.72 -18.20 26.62
C SER A 610 -9.84 -17.66 27.51
N ALA A 611 -11.11 -17.79 27.08
CA ALA A 611 -12.27 -17.44 27.89
C ALA A 611 -13.24 -18.63 27.96
N HIS A 612 -12.84 -19.70 28.66
CA HIS A 612 -13.74 -20.65 29.33
C HIS A 612 -13.00 -21.34 30.49
#